data_223b9d5f9a697b274873b7d156530583
#
_entry.id   223b9d5f9a697b274873b7d156530583
#
_cell.length_a   1.000
_cell.length_b   1.000
_cell.length_c   1.000
_cell.angle_alpha   90.00
_cell.angle_beta   90.00
_cell.angle_gamma   90.00
#
_symmetry.space_group_name_H-M   'P 1'
#
loop_
_entity.id
_entity.type
_entity.pdbx_description
1 polymer ?
#
loop_
_entity_poly.entity_id
_entity_poly.type
_entity_poly.pdbx_seq_one_letter_code
_entity_poly.pdbx_strand_id
1 'polypeptide(L)'
;MEKLTDFVQEHMGDDLTRLVLDRKKWPDIDIDLAVSCIQSRRKLKGKVQEWFSNPSLIFPAGLSAEQCSSTATAVYKAGLAARIASSDGDMDAALEKIRGGWRLADLTGGLGVDSWMFSKFASEVLYNEMQEKLCMAAEHNFKALGADNIRISNQITAPDTIMEILGDFGANIIYMDPARRGEGGKKVFLIEECTPDVLTLKDIIFERCRHILLKLSPMADITMVCDRLGSSCRQVHVVATGGECKELLIWMDREWEGEYEVVAVELPAGYPDVEPARFSFKVSEEKISPLTLFGRNDIMPSLASRENTTLASREESRDLPHYLFEPGKALMKAGCYNLISERFGLHKLGRSTHYYITEDATKAETLKQLGKVYEIIDCQPLDKRSMKAAGKDYPRAEVTARNIPMDTDTFRKKLGVSSGDDAHIFGLKSDAHGNLLIITRRR
;
A
#
# COMPACT_ATOMS: atom_id res chain seq x y z
N MET A 1 10.19 24.86 25.43
CA MET A 1 10.20 24.21 24.10
C MET A 1 11.63 23.96 23.66
N GLU A 2 12.50 24.97 23.57
CA GLU A 2 13.92 24.83 23.17
C GLU A 2 14.66 23.73 23.96
N LYS A 3 14.58 23.77 25.29
CA LYS A 3 15.17 22.73 26.16
C LYS A 3 14.70 21.32 25.86
N LEU A 4 13.40 21.13 25.49
CA LEU A 4 12.87 19.83 25.14
C LEU A 4 13.41 19.36 23.78
N THR A 5 13.50 20.27 22.82
CA THR A 5 14.03 19.98 21.47
C THR A 5 15.49 19.55 21.53
N ASP A 6 16.32 20.28 22.30
CA ASP A 6 17.75 19.98 22.49
C ASP A 6 17.90 18.61 23.15
N PHE A 7 17.14 18.37 24.24
CA PHE A 7 17.12 17.08 24.92
C PHE A 7 16.76 15.92 24.02
N VAL A 8 15.71 16.06 23.20
CA VAL A 8 15.28 15.03 22.25
C VAL A 8 16.37 14.74 21.22
N GLN A 9 17.06 15.77 20.70
CA GLN A 9 18.14 15.59 19.74
C GLN A 9 19.34 14.88 20.35
N GLU A 10 19.76 15.28 21.55
CA GLU A 10 20.92 14.70 22.26
C GLU A 10 20.69 13.21 22.57
N HIS A 11 19.46 12.85 22.94
CA HIS A 11 19.12 11.49 23.40
C HIS A 11 18.48 10.60 22.31
N MET A 12 18.55 10.96 21.04
CA MET A 12 17.97 10.18 19.93
C MET A 12 18.50 8.73 19.85
N GLY A 13 19.72 8.46 20.33
CA GLY A 13 20.34 7.13 20.31
C GLY A 13 20.16 6.32 21.60
N ASP A 14 19.65 6.92 22.67
CA ASP A 14 19.68 6.35 24.00
C ASP A 14 18.60 5.30 24.26
N ASP A 15 18.80 4.50 25.31
CA ASP A 15 17.80 3.58 25.84
C ASP A 15 16.68 4.37 26.53
N LEU A 16 15.47 4.29 25.98
CA LEU A 16 14.32 5.03 26.48
C LEU A 16 13.90 4.60 27.90
N THR A 17 14.06 3.33 28.23
CA THR A 17 13.76 2.82 29.57
C THR A 17 14.68 3.48 30.60
N ARG A 18 15.94 3.63 30.26
CA ARG A 18 16.92 4.31 31.12
C ARG A 18 16.60 5.79 31.31
N LEU A 19 16.17 6.49 30.25
CA LEU A 19 15.73 7.89 30.36
C LEU A 19 14.56 8.05 31.32
N VAL A 20 13.58 7.16 31.28
CA VAL A 20 12.42 7.17 32.19
C VAL A 20 12.86 6.91 33.65
N LEU A 21 13.75 5.94 33.87
CA LEU A 21 14.26 5.62 35.22
C LEU A 21 15.07 6.76 35.83
N ASP A 22 15.86 7.42 35.01
CA ASP A 22 16.76 8.52 35.39
C ASP A 22 16.08 9.90 35.41
N ARG A 23 14.75 9.98 35.27
CA ARG A 23 13.98 11.25 35.11
C ARG A 23 14.32 12.35 36.13
N LYS A 24 14.74 11.97 37.34
CA LYS A 24 15.13 12.92 38.40
C LYS A 24 16.39 13.74 38.04
N LYS A 25 17.17 13.32 37.06
CA LYS A 25 18.35 14.05 36.57
C LYS A 25 17.98 15.31 35.79
N TRP A 26 16.75 15.35 35.25
CA TRP A 26 16.26 16.42 34.37
C TRP A 26 14.92 16.98 34.89
N PRO A 27 14.90 17.69 36.02
CA PRO A 27 13.69 18.17 36.67
C PRO A 27 12.89 19.18 35.83
N ASP A 28 13.58 19.85 34.88
CA ASP A 28 12.98 20.87 33.98
C ASP A 28 12.46 20.28 32.64
N ILE A 29 12.60 18.99 32.42
CA ILE A 29 12.18 18.32 31.17
C ILE A 29 11.02 17.38 31.45
N ASP A 30 9.96 17.48 30.64
CA ASP A 30 8.89 16.48 30.57
C ASP A 30 9.47 15.22 29.90
N ILE A 31 9.97 14.28 30.69
CA ILE A 31 10.61 13.06 30.19
C ILE A 31 9.62 12.16 29.45
N ASP A 32 8.35 12.12 29.84
CA ASP A 32 7.34 11.28 29.16
C ASP A 32 7.07 11.83 27.74
N LEU A 33 6.98 13.14 27.61
CA LEU A 33 6.88 13.79 26.29
C LEU A 33 8.18 13.64 25.49
N ALA A 34 9.35 13.81 26.10
CA ALA A 34 10.64 13.66 25.43
C ALA A 34 10.81 12.24 24.86
N VAL A 35 10.52 11.21 25.66
CA VAL A 35 10.57 9.80 25.24
C VAL A 35 9.58 9.52 24.10
N SER A 36 8.36 10.07 24.20
CA SER A 36 7.37 9.97 23.13
C SER A 36 7.86 10.62 21.82
N CYS A 37 8.47 11.80 21.92
CA CYS A 37 9.09 12.48 20.76
C CYS A 37 10.22 11.66 20.14
N ILE A 38 11.11 11.08 20.95
CA ILE A 38 12.22 10.25 20.47
C ILE A 38 11.69 9.00 19.77
N GLN A 39 10.73 8.29 20.38
CA GLN A 39 10.09 7.12 19.76
C GLN A 39 9.47 7.46 18.42
N SER A 40 8.68 8.53 18.38
CA SER A 40 8.00 8.97 17.17
C SER A 40 8.97 9.33 16.07
N ARG A 41 10.03 10.10 16.38
CA ARG A 41 11.06 10.44 15.40
C ARG A 41 11.77 9.22 14.84
N ARG A 42 12.12 8.23 15.66
CA ARG A 42 12.72 6.98 15.18
C ARG A 42 11.83 6.25 14.17
N LYS A 43 10.49 6.27 14.36
CA LYS A 43 9.51 5.68 13.46
C LYS A 43 9.26 6.50 12.19
N LEU A 44 9.41 7.82 12.27
CA LEU A 44 9.25 8.73 11.12
C LEU A 44 10.46 8.74 10.19
N LYS A 45 11.63 8.28 10.65
CA LYS A 45 12.83 8.18 9.81
C LYS A 45 12.57 7.35 8.56
N GLY A 46 12.73 7.95 7.38
CA GLY A 46 12.45 7.31 6.09
C GLY A 46 10.96 7.10 5.77
N LYS A 47 10.04 7.39 6.70
CA LYS A 47 8.60 7.33 6.52
C LYS A 47 8.01 8.70 6.14
N VAL A 48 8.37 9.74 6.92
CA VAL A 48 8.01 11.14 6.68
C VAL A 48 9.24 12.00 6.96
N GLN A 49 10.13 12.09 5.97
CA GLN A 49 11.46 12.67 6.15
C GLN A 49 11.43 14.14 6.54
N GLU A 50 10.50 14.93 6.00
CA GLU A 50 10.34 16.35 6.34
C GLU A 50 10.02 16.54 7.83
N TRP A 51 9.16 15.67 8.39
CA TRP A 51 8.82 15.67 9.81
C TRP A 51 9.97 15.17 10.69
N PHE A 52 10.67 14.13 10.23
CA PHE A 52 11.86 13.63 10.95
C PHE A 52 12.95 14.69 11.06
N SER A 53 13.20 15.44 9.97
CA SER A 53 14.28 16.44 9.87
C SER A 53 13.98 17.75 10.57
N ASN A 54 12.71 18.05 10.92
CA ASN A 54 12.36 19.27 11.61
C ASN A 54 12.41 19.07 13.14
N PRO A 55 13.43 19.62 13.85
CA PRO A 55 13.60 19.41 15.27
C PRO A 55 12.51 20.03 16.14
N SER A 56 11.79 21.03 15.62
CA SER A 56 10.77 21.77 16.37
C SER A 56 9.49 20.98 16.60
N LEU A 57 9.25 19.88 15.83
CA LEU A 57 8.00 19.15 15.90
C LEU A 57 7.87 18.34 17.19
N ILE A 58 6.65 18.24 17.70
CA ILE A 58 6.29 17.57 18.95
C ILE A 58 5.39 16.38 18.66
N PHE A 59 5.63 15.29 19.36
CA PHE A 59 4.91 14.03 19.16
C PHE A 59 4.47 13.47 20.51
N PRO A 60 3.24 13.76 20.98
CA PRO A 60 2.78 13.35 22.30
C PRO A 60 2.43 11.87 22.41
N ALA A 61 2.28 11.16 21.28
CA ALA A 61 1.88 9.76 21.26
C ALA A 61 2.70 8.95 20.24
N GLY A 62 3.57 8.07 20.74
CA GLY A 62 4.43 7.22 19.89
C GLY A 62 3.68 6.26 18.97
N LEU A 63 2.48 5.81 19.37
CA LEU A 63 1.63 4.94 18.55
C LEU A 63 1.12 5.67 17.30
N SER A 64 0.76 6.94 17.41
CA SER A 64 0.28 7.74 16.28
C SER A 64 1.34 7.89 15.18
N ALA A 65 2.63 7.97 15.51
CA ALA A 65 3.72 8.00 14.54
C ALA A 65 3.91 6.66 13.81
N GLU A 66 3.61 5.54 14.47
CA GLU A 66 3.64 4.23 13.83
C GLU A 66 2.53 4.06 12.80
N GLN A 67 1.33 4.52 13.14
CA GLN A 67 0.12 4.36 12.34
C GLN A 67 -0.05 5.42 11.24
N CYS A 68 0.63 6.58 11.33
CA CYS A 68 0.49 7.64 10.35
C CYS A 68 0.90 7.19 8.94
N SER A 69 0.43 7.91 7.93
CA SER A 69 0.80 7.71 6.53
C SER A 69 2.29 7.97 6.27
N SER A 70 2.85 7.29 5.28
CA SER A 70 4.15 7.69 4.71
C SER A 70 3.98 8.90 3.78
N THR A 71 5.08 9.62 3.48
CA THR A 71 5.05 10.71 2.50
C THR A 71 4.42 10.25 1.18
N ALA A 72 4.82 9.10 0.66
CA ALA A 72 4.31 8.59 -0.61
C ALA A 72 2.79 8.36 -0.58
N THR A 73 2.27 7.71 0.46
CA THR A 73 0.81 7.47 0.56
C THR A 73 0.03 8.73 0.85
N ALA A 74 0.57 9.69 1.62
CA ALA A 74 -0.05 10.97 1.89
C ALA A 74 -0.14 11.85 0.62
N VAL A 75 0.93 11.90 -0.19
CA VAL A 75 0.93 12.60 -1.49
C VAL A 75 -0.08 11.98 -2.44
N TYR A 76 -0.16 10.64 -2.50
CA TYR A 76 -1.15 9.96 -3.34
C TYR A 76 -2.58 10.32 -2.94
N LYS A 77 -2.89 10.31 -1.63
CA LYS A 77 -4.20 10.73 -1.11
C LYS A 77 -4.53 12.18 -1.46
N ALA A 78 -3.56 13.08 -1.28
CA ALA A 78 -3.77 14.50 -1.59
C ALA A 78 -4.02 14.73 -3.09
N GLY A 79 -3.28 14.05 -3.97
CA GLY A 79 -3.52 14.07 -5.40
C GLY A 79 -4.86 13.46 -5.79
N LEU A 80 -5.31 12.39 -5.12
CA LEU A 80 -6.63 11.80 -5.33
C LEU A 80 -7.73 12.77 -4.88
N ALA A 81 -7.61 13.36 -3.69
CA ALA A 81 -8.57 14.34 -3.19
C ALA A 81 -8.69 15.56 -4.12
N ALA A 82 -7.56 16.08 -4.63
CA ALA A 82 -7.58 17.18 -5.60
C ALA A 82 -8.35 16.81 -6.87
N ARG A 83 -8.17 15.58 -7.40
CA ARG A 83 -8.93 15.10 -8.56
C ARG A 83 -10.43 14.98 -8.28
N ILE A 84 -10.80 14.46 -7.11
CA ILE A 84 -12.19 14.36 -6.66
C ILE A 84 -12.83 15.76 -6.59
N ALA A 85 -12.15 16.74 -5.99
CA ALA A 85 -12.65 18.09 -5.84
C ALA A 85 -12.83 18.85 -7.17
N SER A 86 -12.03 18.48 -8.19
CA SER A 86 -12.09 19.09 -9.52
C SER A 86 -13.28 18.64 -10.37
N SER A 87 -14.04 17.66 -9.93
CA SER A 87 -15.33 17.06 -10.39
C SER A 87 -15.56 16.82 -11.88
N ASP A 88 -14.78 17.31 -12.82
CA ASP A 88 -15.07 17.25 -14.25
C ASP A 88 -14.14 16.34 -15.08
N GLY A 89 -13.34 15.50 -14.44
CA GLY A 89 -12.63 14.39 -15.14
C GLY A 89 -11.45 14.80 -16.02
N ASP A 90 -11.17 16.08 -16.20
CA ASP A 90 -10.05 16.56 -17.00
C ASP A 90 -8.83 16.83 -16.11
N MET A 91 -7.80 16.00 -16.28
CA MET A 91 -6.59 16.02 -15.44
C MET A 91 -5.74 17.28 -15.68
N ASP A 92 -5.77 17.85 -16.88
CA ASP A 92 -5.01 19.06 -17.22
C ASP A 92 -5.70 20.32 -16.68
N ALA A 93 -7.03 20.37 -16.69
CA ALA A 93 -7.81 21.42 -16.01
C ALA A 93 -7.72 21.34 -14.49
N ALA A 94 -7.50 20.14 -13.92
CA ALA A 94 -7.30 19.95 -12.50
C ALA A 94 -6.00 20.57 -11.99
N LEU A 95 -4.91 20.52 -12.75
CA LEU A 95 -3.61 21.09 -12.36
C LEU A 95 -3.64 22.63 -12.32
N GLU A 96 -4.40 23.29 -13.19
CA GLU A 96 -4.61 24.75 -13.12
C GLU A 96 -5.57 25.16 -12.00
N LYS A 97 -6.61 24.36 -11.72
CA LYS A 97 -7.55 24.55 -10.58
C LYS A 97 -6.97 24.14 -9.22
N ILE A 98 -5.91 23.34 -9.17
CA ILE A 98 -5.24 22.89 -7.93
C ILE A 98 -4.78 24.06 -7.05
N ARG A 99 -4.56 25.25 -7.61
CA ARG A 99 -4.13 26.43 -6.87
C ARG A 99 -5.26 27.26 -6.25
N GLY A 100 -6.52 26.83 -6.32
CA GLY A 100 -7.51 27.71 -5.75
C GLY A 100 -8.93 27.18 -5.65
N GLY A 101 -9.37 26.96 -4.46
CA GLY A 101 -10.79 27.07 -4.15
C GLY A 101 -11.46 25.83 -3.57
N TRP A 102 -10.82 24.66 -3.46
CA TRP A 102 -11.44 23.52 -2.79
C TRP A 102 -10.99 23.37 -1.34
N ARG A 103 -11.86 22.85 -0.50
CA ARG A 103 -11.67 22.67 0.93
C ARG A 103 -11.87 21.20 1.31
N LEU A 104 -11.07 20.73 2.28
CA LEU A 104 -11.19 19.37 2.80
C LEU A 104 -11.33 19.39 4.31
N ALA A 105 -12.27 18.60 4.84
CA ALA A 105 -12.34 18.35 6.27
C ALA A 105 -11.84 16.93 6.58
N ASP A 106 -10.77 16.84 7.36
CA ASP A 106 -10.25 15.61 7.94
C ASP A 106 -10.87 15.42 9.33
N LEU A 107 -11.77 14.45 9.44
CA LEU A 107 -12.53 14.17 10.67
C LEU A 107 -11.80 13.27 11.66
N THR A 108 -10.59 12.82 11.32
CA THR A 108 -9.78 11.84 12.06
C THR A 108 -8.31 12.22 12.05
N GLY A 109 -8.01 13.46 12.35
CA GLY A 109 -6.72 14.12 12.12
C GLY A 109 -5.47 13.39 12.62
N GLY A 110 -5.54 12.71 13.76
CA GLY A 110 -4.46 11.92 14.33
C GLY A 110 -3.18 12.74 14.50
N LEU A 111 -2.04 12.21 13.98
CA LEU A 111 -0.77 12.93 14.03
C LEU A 111 -0.73 14.18 13.11
N GLY A 112 -1.63 14.26 12.11
CA GLY A 112 -1.74 15.40 11.20
C GLY A 112 -0.95 15.28 9.91
N VAL A 113 -0.32 14.14 9.61
CA VAL A 113 0.49 13.97 8.37
C VAL A 113 -0.36 14.11 7.12
N ASP A 114 -1.54 13.48 7.09
CA ASP A 114 -2.46 13.55 5.95
C ASP A 114 -3.03 14.96 5.80
N SER A 115 -3.52 15.59 6.89
CA SER A 115 -4.01 16.98 6.88
C SER A 115 -2.94 17.97 6.41
N TRP A 116 -1.69 17.82 6.88
CA TRP A 116 -0.58 18.63 6.41
C TRP A 116 -0.31 18.44 4.92
N MET A 117 -0.40 17.20 4.41
CA MET A 117 -0.22 16.96 2.99
C MET A 117 -1.39 17.53 2.17
N PHE A 118 -2.64 17.40 2.64
CA PHE A 118 -3.81 18.02 2.01
C PHE A 118 -3.67 19.55 1.94
N SER A 119 -3.08 20.19 2.95
CA SER A 119 -2.91 21.66 2.99
C SER A 119 -2.00 22.19 1.89
N LYS A 120 -1.14 21.36 1.30
CA LYS A 120 -0.30 21.74 0.16
C LYS A 120 -1.09 21.81 -1.16
N PHE A 121 -2.30 21.25 -1.21
CA PHE A 121 -3.14 21.17 -2.40
C PHE A 121 -4.48 21.90 -2.25
N ALA A 122 -5.06 21.88 -1.08
CA ALA A 122 -6.34 22.53 -0.77
C ALA A 122 -6.14 24.01 -0.42
N SER A 123 -7.17 24.84 -0.65
CA SER A 123 -7.17 26.23 -0.18
C SER A 123 -7.27 26.33 1.33
N GLU A 124 -8.02 25.41 1.96
CA GLU A 124 -8.18 25.33 3.40
C GLU A 124 -8.45 23.88 3.82
N VAL A 125 -7.90 23.47 4.95
CA VAL A 125 -8.13 22.16 5.57
C VAL A 125 -8.73 22.36 6.96
N LEU A 126 -9.81 21.65 7.28
CA LEU A 126 -10.29 21.48 8.63
C LEU A 126 -9.71 20.18 9.18
N TYR A 127 -8.87 20.29 10.20
CA TYR A 127 -8.35 19.16 10.97
C TYR A 127 -9.20 18.98 12.22
N ASN A 128 -9.85 17.84 12.40
CA ASN A 128 -10.57 17.50 13.62
C ASN A 128 -9.98 16.24 14.27
N GLU A 129 -9.72 16.32 15.56
CA GLU A 129 -9.18 15.22 16.35
C GLU A 129 -9.78 15.25 17.77
N MET A 130 -10.18 14.08 18.29
CA MET A 130 -10.82 13.97 19.60
C MET A 130 -9.85 14.14 20.77
N GLN A 131 -8.56 13.81 20.58
CA GLN A 131 -7.55 13.87 21.62
C GLN A 131 -6.93 15.27 21.69
N GLU A 132 -7.21 16.02 22.75
CA GLU A 132 -6.70 17.37 22.97
C GLU A 132 -5.19 17.47 22.84
N LYS A 133 -4.44 16.51 23.39
CA LYS A 133 -2.95 16.48 23.28
C LYS A 133 -2.45 16.42 21.85
N LEU A 134 -3.16 15.68 20.96
CA LEU A 134 -2.84 15.63 19.55
C LEU A 134 -3.19 16.94 18.85
N CYS A 135 -4.33 17.57 19.18
CA CYS A 135 -4.70 18.88 18.65
C CYS A 135 -3.67 19.96 19.01
N MET A 136 -3.24 20.02 20.28
CA MET A 136 -2.22 20.98 20.72
C MET A 136 -0.87 20.76 19.99
N ALA A 137 -0.47 19.51 19.83
CA ALA A 137 0.75 19.19 19.07
C ALA A 137 0.60 19.51 17.57
N ALA A 138 -0.55 19.21 16.97
CA ALA A 138 -0.85 19.51 15.58
C ALA A 138 -0.81 21.02 15.30
N GLU A 139 -1.40 21.85 16.16
CA GLU A 139 -1.36 23.31 16.04
C GLU A 139 0.08 23.84 16.03
N HIS A 140 0.90 23.37 16.97
CA HIS A 140 2.32 23.72 17.02
C HIS A 140 3.06 23.24 15.76
N ASN A 141 2.83 21.98 15.37
CA ASN A 141 3.54 21.34 14.26
C ASN A 141 3.19 21.98 12.92
N PHE A 142 1.89 22.26 12.65
CA PHE A 142 1.48 22.91 11.41
C PHE A 142 2.08 24.30 11.28
N LYS A 143 2.12 25.08 12.36
CA LYS A 143 2.80 26.37 12.39
C LYS A 143 4.31 26.23 12.12
N ALA A 144 4.98 25.26 12.74
CA ALA A 144 6.40 24.99 12.51
C ALA A 144 6.70 24.47 11.09
N LEU A 145 5.71 23.90 10.40
CA LEU A 145 5.79 23.44 9.01
C LEU A 145 5.30 24.48 7.98
N GLY A 146 4.86 25.66 8.44
CA GLY A 146 4.35 26.73 7.56
C GLY A 146 3.01 26.39 6.90
N ALA A 147 2.19 25.55 7.54
CA ALA A 147 0.87 25.19 7.05
C ALA A 147 -0.22 26.07 7.71
N ASP A 148 -0.31 27.33 7.25
CA ASP A 148 -1.16 28.36 7.84
C ASP A 148 -2.64 28.26 7.42
N ASN A 149 -2.97 27.37 6.48
CA ASN A 149 -4.32 27.14 5.94
C ASN A 149 -5.02 25.93 6.57
N ILE A 150 -4.58 25.49 7.77
CA ILE A 150 -5.23 24.43 8.51
C ILE A 150 -5.97 25.01 9.70
N ARG A 151 -7.28 24.82 9.74
CA ARG A 151 -8.15 25.12 10.88
C ARG A 151 -8.24 23.91 11.78
N ILE A 152 -8.06 24.07 13.09
CA ILE A 152 -8.11 22.98 14.06
C ILE A 152 -9.44 22.98 14.81
N SER A 153 -10.02 21.79 14.96
CA SER A 153 -11.17 21.47 15.78
C SER A 153 -10.80 20.33 16.73
N ASN A 154 -11.24 20.43 17.99
CA ASN A 154 -11.05 19.36 18.97
C ASN A 154 -12.42 18.85 19.45
N GLN A 155 -12.99 17.95 18.67
CA GLN A 155 -14.30 17.36 18.97
C GLN A 155 -14.33 15.87 18.63
N ILE A 156 -15.18 15.13 19.31
CA ILE A 156 -15.47 13.74 18.97
C ILE A 156 -16.32 13.72 17.70
N THR A 157 -15.89 13.00 16.68
CA THR A 157 -16.68 12.80 15.46
C THR A 157 -17.78 11.78 15.70
N ALA A 158 -19.01 12.26 15.83
CA ALA A 158 -20.21 11.47 16.12
C ALA A 158 -21.45 12.07 15.42
N PRO A 159 -22.57 11.34 15.31
CA PRO A 159 -23.78 11.83 14.63
C PRO A 159 -24.33 13.16 15.18
N ASP A 160 -24.20 13.40 16.47
CA ASP A 160 -24.67 14.59 17.16
C ASP A 160 -23.72 15.79 17.09
N THR A 161 -22.43 15.56 16.78
CA THR A 161 -21.38 16.59 16.70
C THR A 161 -20.98 16.97 15.30
N ILE A 162 -21.16 16.06 14.31
CA ILE A 162 -20.63 16.22 12.94
C ILE A 162 -21.10 17.53 12.28
N MET A 163 -22.35 17.93 12.51
CA MET A 163 -22.90 19.16 11.93
C MET A 163 -22.28 20.40 12.55
N GLU A 164 -21.89 20.37 13.82
CA GLU A 164 -21.15 21.43 14.51
C GLU A 164 -19.70 21.50 14.03
N ILE A 165 -19.04 20.35 13.91
CA ILE A 165 -17.65 20.26 13.39
C ILE A 165 -17.55 20.87 11.99
N LEU A 166 -18.46 20.52 11.09
CA LEU A 166 -18.48 21.02 9.73
C LEU A 166 -18.94 22.48 9.64
N GLY A 167 -19.88 22.90 10.48
CA GLY A 167 -20.40 24.27 10.56
C GLY A 167 -20.67 24.88 9.18
N ASP A 168 -20.06 26.03 8.92
CA ASP A 168 -20.07 26.77 7.65
C ASP A 168 -18.79 26.55 6.81
N PHE A 169 -17.96 25.56 7.16
CA PHE A 169 -16.67 25.33 6.49
C PHE A 169 -16.80 25.08 4.98
N GLY A 170 -17.89 24.46 4.54
CA GLY A 170 -18.17 24.25 3.11
C GLY A 170 -17.14 23.33 2.44
N ALA A 171 -16.90 22.18 3.05
CA ALA A 171 -15.98 21.18 2.52
C ALA A 171 -16.46 20.63 1.17
N ASN A 172 -15.54 20.51 0.20
CA ASN A 172 -15.77 19.80 -1.06
C ASN A 172 -15.57 18.29 -0.88
N ILE A 173 -14.71 17.90 0.07
CA ILE A 173 -14.40 16.52 0.41
C ILE A 173 -14.31 16.37 1.92
N ILE A 174 -14.87 15.29 2.42
CA ILE A 174 -14.65 14.80 3.78
C ILE A 174 -13.66 13.63 3.71
N TYR A 175 -12.59 13.70 4.48
CA TYR A 175 -11.64 12.60 4.66
C TYR A 175 -11.82 11.95 6.02
N MET A 176 -11.75 10.62 6.08
CA MET A 176 -11.76 9.84 7.31
C MET A 176 -10.76 8.69 7.25
N ASP A 177 -10.02 8.51 8.34
CA ASP A 177 -9.15 7.34 8.62
C ASP A 177 -9.59 6.73 9.96
N PRO A 178 -10.75 6.03 10.02
CA PRO A 178 -11.29 5.56 11.27
C PRO A 178 -10.41 4.47 11.87
N ALA A 179 -10.15 4.59 13.18
CA ALA A 179 -9.42 3.58 13.92
C ALA A 179 -10.29 2.35 14.19
N ARG A 180 -9.69 1.17 14.20
CA ARG A 180 -10.38 -0.05 14.65
C ARG A 180 -10.58 0.00 16.16
N ARG A 181 -11.78 -0.31 16.66
CA ARG A 181 -12.04 -0.57 18.07
C ARG A 181 -11.33 -1.86 18.47
N GLY A 182 -10.17 -1.71 19.13
CA GLY A 182 -9.31 -2.83 19.44
C GLY A 182 -9.70 -3.53 20.74
N GLU A 183 -10.55 -4.54 20.68
CA GLU A 183 -10.53 -5.61 21.69
C GLU A 183 -10.51 -6.97 21.00
N GLY A 184 -9.44 -7.73 21.27
CA GLY A 184 -9.35 -9.16 21.07
C GLY A 184 -9.14 -9.66 19.66
N GLY A 185 -7.87 -9.73 19.20
CA GLY A 185 -7.34 -10.78 18.32
C GLY A 185 -8.14 -11.29 17.11
N LYS A 186 -9.26 -10.69 16.74
CA LYS A 186 -10.04 -11.10 15.57
C LYS A 186 -9.25 -10.86 14.30
N LYS A 187 -9.13 -11.88 13.47
CA LYS A 187 -8.39 -11.88 12.21
C LYS A 187 -9.10 -11.15 11.07
N VAL A 188 -10.39 -10.82 11.22
CA VAL A 188 -11.21 -10.20 10.17
C VAL A 188 -11.43 -8.73 10.50
N PHE A 189 -11.23 -7.86 9.49
CA PHE A 189 -11.54 -6.43 9.58
C PHE A 189 -13.02 -6.23 9.22
N LEU A 190 -13.79 -5.65 10.14
CA LEU A 190 -15.20 -5.25 9.90
C LEU A 190 -15.30 -3.73 9.96
N ILE A 191 -15.96 -3.11 8.97
CA ILE A 191 -16.17 -1.66 8.93
C ILE A 191 -17.04 -1.18 10.10
N GLU A 192 -17.93 -2.03 10.59
CA GLU A 192 -18.78 -1.80 11.76
C GLU A 192 -18.00 -1.66 13.07
N GLU A 193 -16.75 -2.18 13.11
CA GLU A 193 -15.86 -2.08 14.28
C GLU A 193 -14.99 -0.81 14.25
N CYS A 194 -15.20 0.07 13.30
CA CYS A 194 -14.43 1.31 13.16
C CYS A 194 -14.95 2.43 14.07
N THR A 195 -14.05 3.32 14.48
CA THR A 195 -14.39 4.56 15.18
C THR A 195 -13.66 5.71 14.49
N PRO A 196 -14.38 6.75 14.06
CA PRO A 196 -15.83 6.92 14.09
C PRO A 196 -16.59 5.89 13.22
N ASP A 197 -17.87 5.66 13.55
CA ASP A 197 -18.74 4.75 12.79
C ASP A 197 -19.13 5.37 11.45
N VAL A 198 -18.45 4.92 10.40
CA VAL A 198 -18.62 5.43 9.03
C VAL A 198 -20.03 5.17 8.50
N LEU A 199 -20.62 3.99 8.81
CA LEU A 199 -21.94 3.61 8.29
C LEU A 199 -23.05 4.50 8.82
N THR A 200 -22.93 4.91 10.09
CA THR A 200 -23.87 5.85 10.71
C THR A 200 -23.65 7.29 10.23
N LEU A 201 -22.39 7.68 10.01
CA LEU A 201 -22.03 9.07 9.68
C LEU A 201 -22.23 9.42 8.21
N LYS A 202 -22.07 8.47 7.28
CA LYS A 202 -22.03 8.76 5.84
C LYS A 202 -23.25 9.54 5.33
N ASP A 203 -24.46 9.16 5.76
CA ASP A 203 -25.68 9.77 5.27
C ASP A 203 -25.84 11.20 5.82
N ILE A 204 -25.44 11.44 7.07
CA ILE A 204 -25.42 12.76 7.68
C ILE A 204 -24.38 13.66 6.99
N ILE A 205 -23.18 13.12 6.70
CA ILE A 205 -22.14 13.84 5.97
C ILE A 205 -22.62 14.22 4.56
N PHE A 206 -23.32 13.33 3.88
CA PHE A 206 -23.86 13.56 2.54
C PHE A 206 -24.92 14.69 2.49
N GLU A 207 -25.49 15.10 3.60
CA GLU A 207 -26.34 16.30 3.64
C GLU A 207 -25.52 17.59 3.38
N ARG A 208 -24.21 17.59 3.70
CA ARG A 208 -23.34 18.76 3.64
C ARG A 208 -22.25 18.69 2.59
N CYS A 209 -21.81 17.48 2.24
CA CYS A 209 -20.71 17.26 1.33
C CYS A 209 -21.05 16.13 0.35
N ARG A 210 -20.76 16.31 -0.92
CA ARG A 210 -20.99 15.29 -1.94
C ARG A 210 -20.02 14.14 -1.86
N HIS A 211 -18.74 14.39 -1.51
CA HIS A 211 -17.65 13.43 -1.63
C HIS A 211 -17.08 13.06 -0.26
N ILE A 212 -16.90 11.75 -0.06
CA ILE A 212 -16.20 11.21 1.09
C ILE A 212 -15.01 10.39 0.56
N LEU A 213 -13.83 10.63 1.08
CA LEU A 213 -12.64 9.80 0.88
C LEU A 213 -12.33 9.06 2.18
N LEU A 214 -12.56 7.76 2.18
CA LEU A 214 -12.40 6.90 3.35
C LEU A 214 -11.13 6.07 3.20
N LYS A 215 -10.23 6.11 4.19
CA LYS A 215 -9.06 5.24 4.28
C LYS A 215 -9.36 4.06 5.19
N LEU A 216 -9.04 2.86 4.73
CA LEU A 216 -9.19 1.63 5.51
C LEU A 216 -7.91 0.81 5.49
N SER A 217 -7.79 -0.07 6.48
CA SER A 217 -6.73 -1.07 6.54
C SER A 217 -6.73 -1.96 5.29
N PRO A 218 -5.55 -2.34 4.76
CA PRO A 218 -5.46 -3.32 3.67
C PRO A 218 -6.02 -4.71 4.03
N MET A 219 -6.30 -4.97 5.30
CA MET A 219 -6.96 -6.20 5.76
C MET A 219 -8.46 -6.23 5.48
N ALA A 220 -9.09 -5.10 5.19
CA ALA A 220 -10.52 -5.02 4.87
C ALA A 220 -10.83 -5.80 3.58
N ASP A 221 -11.95 -6.53 3.57
CA ASP A 221 -12.47 -7.15 2.34
C ASP A 221 -13.18 -6.10 1.50
N ILE A 222 -12.71 -5.91 0.25
CA ILE A 222 -13.20 -4.86 -0.65
C ILE A 222 -14.69 -5.03 -0.93
N THR A 223 -15.10 -6.25 -1.30
CA THR A 223 -16.49 -6.54 -1.66
C THR A 223 -17.41 -6.31 -0.47
N MET A 224 -17.06 -6.88 0.69
CA MET A 224 -17.86 -6.73 1.90
C MET A 224 -18.00 -5.25 2.33
N VAL A 225 -16.92 -4.47 2.24
CA VAL A 225 -16.96 -3.05 2.58
C VAL A 225 -17.83 -2.28 1.61
N CYS A 226 -17.69 -2.49 0.30
CA CYS A 226 -18.49 -1.80 -0.71
C CYS A 226 -19.97 -2.16 -0.62
N ASP A 227 -20.31 -3.42 -0.34
CA ASP A 227 -21.68 -3.85 -0.10
C ASP A 227 -22.30 -3.13 1.11
N ARG A 228 -21.52 -2.89 2.18
CA ARG A 228 -21.97 -2.16 3.37
C ARG A 228 -22.12 -0.65 3.13
N LEU A 229 -21.22 -0.06 2.34
CA LEU A 229 -21.27 1.37 1.99
C LEU A 229 -22.37 1.68 0.98
N GLY A 230 -22.82 0.68 0.20
CA GLY A 230 -23.91 0.81 -0.76
C GLY A 230 -23.52 1.49 -2.08
N SER A 231 -24.51 1.96 -2.83
CA SER A 231 -24.37 2.51 -4.18
C SER A 231 -23.47 3.73 -4.29
N SER A 232 -23.25 4.47 -3.20
CA SER A 232 -22.37 5.64 -3.20
C SER A 232 -20.88 5.31 -3.38
N CYS A 233 -20.47 4.04 -3.23
CA CYS A 233 -19.11 3.60 -3.49
C CYS A 233 -18.79 3.75 -4.98
N ARG A 234 -17.89 4.68 -5.34
CA ARG A 234 -17.55 4.99 -6.73
C ARG A 234 -16.23 4.36 -7.17
N GLN A 235 -15.18 4.48 -6.35
CA GLN A 235 -13.88 3.88 -6.62
C GLN A 235 -13.22 3.34 -5.35
N VAL A 236 -12.46 2.25 -5.51
CA VAL A 236 -11.61 1.69 -4.46
C VAL A 236 -10.17 1.66 -4.95
N HIS A 237 -9.32 2.50 -4.39
CA HIS A 237 -7.89 2.47 -4.69
C HIS A 237 -7.18 1.53 -3.72
N VAL A 238 -6.53 0.52 -4.27
CA VAL A 238 -5.67 -0.41 -3.53
C VAL A 238 -4.24 0.09 -3.68
N VAL A 239 -3.69 0.70 -2.62
CA VAL A 239 -2.40 1.38 -2.68
C VAL A 239 -1.31 0.53 -2.05
N ALA A 240 -0.27 0.21 -2.82
CA ALA A 240 0.90 -0.52 -2.37
C ALA A 240 2.19 0.27 -2.62
N THR A 241 3.15 0.11 -1.74
CA THR A 241 4.52 0.65 -1.90
C THR A 241 5.51 -0.19 -1.09
N GLY A 242 6.76 -0.27 -1.55
CA GLY A 242 7.80 -1.03 -0.87
C GLY A 242 7.50 -2.54 -0.75
N GLY A 243 6.69 -3.09 -1.66
CA GLY A 243 6.32 -4.51 -1.67
C GLY A 243 5.21 -4.89 -0.69
N GLU A 244 4.46 -3.92 -0.15
CA GLU A 244 3.35 -4.13 0.76
C GLU A 244 2.13 -3.33 0.35
N CYS A 245 0.92 -3.91 0.47
CA CYS A 245 -0.32 -3.15 0.40
C CYS A 245 -0.47 -2.34 1.68
N LYS A 246 -0.55 -1.01 1.55
CA LYS A 246 -0.53 -0.09 2.70
C LYS A 246 -1.93 0.32 3.15
N GLU A 247 -2.81 0.59 2.21
CA GLU A 247 -4.14 1.12 2.52
C GLU A 247 -5.13 0.85 1.38
N LEU A 248 -6.40 0.88 1.71
CA LEU A 248 -7.51 1.01 0.77
C LEU A 248 -8.07 2.43 0.90
N LEU A 249 -8.26 3.12 -0.23
CA LEU A 249 -8.91 4.42 -0.27
C LEU A 249 -10.23 4.26 -1.03
N ILE A 250 -11.34 4.55 -0.39
CA ILE A 250 -12.66 4.42 -0.98
C ILE A 250 -13.21 5.82 -1.22
N TRP A 251 -13.40 6.15 -2.48
CA TRP A 251 -14.11 7.35 -2.89
C TRP A 251 -15.59 7.06 -2.96
N MET A 252 -16.36 7.73 -2.12
CA MET A 252 -17.80 7.71 -2.11
C MET A 252 -18.34 9.03 -2.70
N ASP A 253 -19.30 8.93 -3.59
CA ASP A 253 -19.98 10.06 -4.23
C ASP A 253 -21.49 9.90 -4.04
N ARG A 254 -22.13 10.85 -3.40
CA ARG A 254 -23.59 10.85 -3.13
C ARG A 254 -24.42 10.66 -4.40
N GLU A 255 -23.97 11.16 -5.54
CA GLU A 255 -24.70 11.12 -6.82
C GLU A 255 -24.31 9.90 -7.68
N TRP A 256 -23.46 8.99 -7.17
CA TRP A 256 -23.06 7.81 -7.90
C TRP A 256 -24.05 6.66 -7.69
N GLU A 257 -24.48 6.05 -8.79
CA GLU A 257 -25.39 4.89 -8.80
C GLU A 257 -24.83 3.70 -9.60
N GLY A 258 -23.61 3.83 -10.11
CA GLY A 258 -22.98 2.80 -10.94
C GLY A 258 -22.27 1.71 -10.13
N GLU A 259 -21.75 0.73 -10.85
CA GLU A 259 -20.81 -0.25 -10.29
C GLU A 259 -19.49 0.44 -9.95
N TYR A 260 -18.93 0.14 -8.78
CA TYR A 260 -17.63 0.72 -8.39
C TYR A 260 -16.47 0.17 -9.22
N GLU A 261 -15.46 1.01 -9.39
CA GLU A 261 -14.20 0.67 -10.03
C GLU A 261 -13.14 0.38 -8.99
N VAL A 262 -12.36 -0.69 -9.19
CA VAL A 262 -11.18 -0.98 -8.38
C VAL A 262 -9.94 -0.50 -9.13
N VAL A 263 -9.09 0.28 -8.46
CA VAL A 263 -7.86 0.84 -9.01
C VAL A 263 -6.67 0.32 -8.21
N ALA A 264 -5.95 -0.65 -8.74
CA ALA A 264 -4.71 -1.13 -8.15
C ALA A 264 -3.56 -0.17 -8.50
N VAL A 265 -2.81 0.27 -7.48
CA VAL A 265 -1.76 1.29 -7.60
C VAL A 265 -0.49 0.81 -6.91
N GLU A 266 0.57 0.64 -7.67
CA GLU A 266 1.92 0.40 -7.16
C GLU A 266 2.69 1.74 -7.17
N LEU A 267 2.94 2.32 -5.99
CA LEU A 267 3.74 3.53 -5.86
C LEU A 267 5.22 3.14 -5.99
N PRO A 268 5.94 3.65 -7.02
CA PRO A 268 7.33 3.31 -7.23
C PRO A 268 8.24 3.96 -6.18
N ALA A 269 9.47 3.45 -6.08
CA ALA A 269 10.53 4.17 -5.41
C ALA A 269 10.76 5.52 -6.12
N GLY A 270 10.80 6.61 -5.35
CA GLY A 270 10.92 7.97 -5.92
C GLY A 270 9.59 8.64 -6.26
N TYR A 271 8.45 8.04 -5.95
CA TYR A 271 7.17 8.77 -5.98
C TYR A 271 7.21 9.97 -4.99
N PRO A 272 6.77 11.20 -5.37
CA PRO A 272 5.91 11.54 -6.51
C PRO A 272 6.61 11.90 -7.83
N ASP A 273 7.94 11.94 -7.89
CA ASP A 273 8.65 12.34 -9.11
C ASP A 273 8.52 11.33 -10.26
N VAL A 274 8.14 10.10 -9.92
CA VAL A 274 7.86 9.03 -10.88
C VAL A 274 6.37 8.66 -10.81
N GLU A 275 5.66 8.77 -11.94
CA GLU A 275 4.23 8.42 -12.01
C GLU A 275 3.99 6.95 -11.65
N PRO A 276 2.98 6.63 -10.83
CA PRO A 276 2.65 5.27 -10.48
C PRO A 276 1.87 4.57 -11.59
N ALA A 277 2.16 3.30 -11.81
CA ALA A 277 1.33 2.47 -12.64
C ALA A 277 -0.02 2.21 -11.97
N ARG A 278 -1.09 2.26 -12.77
CA ARG A 278 -2.46 1.98 -12.32
C ARG A 278 -3.07 0.91 -13.20
N PHE A 279 -3.83 0.03 -12.56
CA PHE A 279 -4.64 -0.96 -13.24
C PHE A 279 -6.07 -0.88 -12.69
N SER A 280 -7.00 -0.38 -13.50
CA SER A 280 -8.38 -0.16 -13.10
C SER A 280 -9.34 -1.12 -13.80
N PHE A 281 -10.40 -1.52 -13.09
CA PHE A 281 -11.41 -2.44 -13.60
C PHE A 281 -12.69 -2.39 -12.76
N LYS A 282 -13.82 -2.79 -13.38
CA LYS A 282 -15.07 -3.07 -12.66
C LYS A 282 -15.09 -4.54 -12.23
N VAL A 283 -15.70 -4.82 -11.09
CA VAL A 283 -15.76 -6.20 -10.55
C VAL A 283 -16.45 -7.16 -11.51
N SER A 284 -17.45 -6.69 -12.26
CA SER A 284 -18.12 -7.47 -13.31
C SER A 284 -17.16 -7.94 -14.41
N GLU A 285 -16.16 -7.14 -14.78
CA GLU A 285 -15.16 -7.50 -15.78
C GLU A 285 -14.31 -8.71 -15.34
N GLU A 286 -13.84 -8.75 -14.07
CA GLU A 286 -13.09 -9.92 -13.55
C GLU A 286 -13.96 -11.18 -13.52
N LYS A 287 -15.26 -11.07 -13.19
CA LYS A 287 -16.17 -12.21 -13.13
C LYS A 287 -16.42 -12.85 -14.50
N ILE A 288 -16.45 -12.06 -15.56
CA ILE A 288 -16.69 -12.53 -16.95
C ILE A 288 -15.39 -12.82 -17.70
N SER A 289 -14.26 -12.36 -17.20
CA SER A 289 -12.96 -12.54 -17.85
C SER A 289 -12.59 -14.03 -17.93
N PRO A 290 -12.22 -14.53 -19.12
CA PRO A 290 -11.89 -15.94 -19.28
C PRO A 290 -10.59 -16.29 -18.54
N LEU A 291 -10.58 -17.45 -17.89
CA LEU A 291 -9.37 -17.99 -17.28
C LEU A 291 -8.45 -18.57 -18.36
N THR A 292 -7.46 -17.82 -18.79
CA THR A 292 -6.42 -18.27 -19.71
C THR A 292 -5.30 -18.95 -18.95
N LEU A 293 -5.35 -20.29 -18.89
CA LEU A 293 -4.32 -21.09 -18.26
C LEU A 293 -3.20 -21.45 -19.23
N PHE A 294 -1.99 -21.56 -18.71
CA PHE A 294 -0.86 -22.14 -19.40
C PHE A 294 -1.15 -23.63 -19.67
N GLY A 295 -1.39 -23.97 -20.92
CA GLY A 295 -1.87 -25.28 -21.35
C GLY A 295 -0.75 -26.32 -21.52
N ARG A 296 -1.14 -27.59 -21.74
CA ARG A 296 -0.16 -28.68 -21.99
C ARG A 296 0.59 -28.51 -23.30
N ASN A 297 0.01 -27.80 -24.26
CA ASN A 297 0.58 -27.55 -25.58
C ASN A 297 1.41 -26.25 -25.62
N ASP A 298 1.34 -25.42 -24.59
CA ASP A 298 2.17 -24.23 -24.46
C ASP A 298 3.57 -24.71 -24.02
N ILE A 299 4.48 -24.84 -24.98
CA ILE A 299 5.78 -25.45 -24.76
C ILE A 299 6.68 -24.50 -23.98
N MET A 300 6.99 -24.87 -22.73
CA MET A 300 8.21 -24.39 -22.13
C MET A 300 9.40 -25.10 -22.80
N PRO A 301 10.36 -24.39 -23.40
CA PRO A 301 11.40 -24.98 -24.26
C PRO A 301 12.25 -26.06 -23.61
N SER A 302 12.24 -26.16 -22.28
CA SER A 302 13.10 -27.07 -21.54
C SER A 302 12.46 -28.38 -21.10
N LEU A 303 11.13 -28.51 -21.15
CA LEU A 303 10.45 -29.74 -20.73
C LEU A 303 10.52 -30.88 -21.75
N ALA A 304 10.82 -30.58 -23.02
CA ALA A 304 10.68 -31.56 -24.12
C ALA A 304 11.97 -32.29 -24.53
N SER A 305 13.18 -31.86 -24.12
CA SER A 305 14.40 -32.40 -24.75
C SER A 305 15.66 -32.45 -23.89
N ARG A 306 15.60 -32.98 -22.65
CA ARG A 306 16.83 -33.09 -21.84
C ARG A 306 17.00 -34.44 -21.16
N GLU A 307 17.31 -35.44 -21.91
CA GLU A 307 17.95 -36.60 -21.31
C GLU A 307 19.49 -36.52 -21.24
N ASN A 308 20.20 -35.68 -22.00
CA ASN A 308 21.68 -35.69 -22.03
C ASN A 308 22.38 -34.41 -22.56
N THR A 309 22.09 -33.21 -22.11
CA THR A 309 22.82 -32.02 -22.62
C THR A 309 23.58 -31.25 -21.52
N THR A 310 24.84 -30.90 -21.75
CA THR A 310 25.74 -30.10 -20.90
C THR A 310 25.44 -28.59 -20.99
N LEU A 311 25.83 -27.80 -19.97
CA LEU A 311 25.60 -26.34 -19.88
C LEU A 311 26.01 -25.54 -21.14
N ALA A 312 27.09 -25.94 -21.80
CA ALA A 312 27.61 -25.27 -23.00
C ALA A 312 26.73 -25.45 -24.25
N SER A 313 25.99 -26.58 -24.37
CA SER A 313 25.03 -26.81 -25.46
C SER A 313 23.64 -26.20 -25.22
N ARG A 314 23.45 -25.59 -24.06
CA ARG A 314 22.21 -24.89 -23.68
C ARG A 314 22.11 -23.48 -24.27
N GLU A 315 23.23 -22.87 -24.67
CA GLU A 315 23.29 -21.53 -25.27
C GLU A 315 22.87 -21.49 -26.75
N GLU A 316 22.89 -22.63 -27.45
CA GLU A 316 22.63 -22.68 -28.90
C GLU A 316 21.18 -22.97 -29.31
N SER A 317 20.30 -23.40 -28.39
CA SER A 317 18.87 -23.60 -28.65
C SER A 317 18.00 -22.55 -27.95
N ARG A 318 18.28 -21.28 -28.16
CA ARG A 318 17.45 -20.20 -27.64
C ARG A 318 16.21 -20.03 -28.50
N ASP A 319 15.17 -20.78 -28.18
CA ASP A 319 13.80 -20.31 -28.33
C ASP A 319 13.63 -19.00 -27.55
N LEU A 320 12.74 -18.12 -27.97
CA LEU A 320 12.53 -16.79 -27.41
C LEU A 320 12.54 -16.79 -25.86
N PRO A 321 13.12 -15.79 -25.22
CA PRO A 321 13.19 -15.73 -23.76
C PRO A 321 11.80 -15.68 -23.17
N HIS A 322 11.54 -16.54 -22.18
CA HIS A 322 10.28 -16.54 -21.42
C HIS A 322 10.43 -15.70 -20.16
N TYR A 323 9.37 -15.02 -19.78
CA TYR A 323 9.32 -14.16 -18.62
C TYR A 323 8.26 -14.62 -17.64
N LEU A 324 8.64 -14.71 -16.38
CA LEU A 324 7.73 -14.96 -15.27
C LEU A 324 7.36 -13.62 -14.63
N PHE A 325 6.06 -13.32 -14.57
CA PHE A 325 5.53 -12.15 -13.91
C PHE A 325 4.91 -12.52 -12.56
N GLU A 326 5.38 -11.87 -11.50
CA GLU A 326 4.82 -11.87 -10.16
C GLU A 326 4.08 -10.55 -9.95
N PRO A 327 2.74 -10.53 -9.88
CA PRO A 327 1.98 -9.31 -9.66
C PRO A 327 2.35 -8.61 -8.35
N GLY A 328 2.32 -7.30 -8.36
CA GLY A 328 2.49 -6.47 -7.18
C GLY A 328 1.41 -6.65 -6.14
N LYS A 329 1.61 -6.09 -4.97
CA LYS A 329 0.71 -6.29 -3.84
C LYS A 329 -0.64 -5.61 -4.03
N ALA A 330 -0.69 -4.50 -4.79
CA ALA A 330 -1.94 -3.85 -5.14
C ALA A 330 -2.81 -4.74 -6.03
N LEU A 331 -2.24 -5.30 -7.11
CA LEU A 331 -2.95 -6.22 -8.00
C LEU A 331 -3.43 -7.47 -7.26
N MET A 332 -2.56 -8.03 -6.40
CA MET A 332 -2.92 -9.21 -5.60
C MET A 332 -4.07 -8.94 -4.64
N LYS A 333 -4.10 -7.77 -4.01
CA LYS A 333 -5.18 -7.37 -3.11
C LYS A 333 -6.46 -6.99 -3.87
N ALA A 334 -6.33 -6.39 -5.05
CA ALA A 334 -7.45 -6.00 -5.89
C ALA A 334 -8.22 -7.20 -6.45
N GLY A 335 -7.59 -8.37 -6.61
CA GLY A 335 -8.25 -9.61 -7.00
C GLY A 335 -8.49 -9.76 -8.50
N CYS A 336 -7.81 -9.00 -9.36
CA CYS A 336 -8.00 -8.96 -10.82
C CYS A 336 -7.21 -10.06 -11.56
N TYR A 337 -7.27 -11.29 -11.07
CA TYR A 337 -6.37 -12.36 -11.51
C TYR A 337 -6.57 -12.82 -12.96
N ASN A 338 -7.80 -12.83 -13.45
CA ASN A 338 -8.09 -13.24 -14.82
C ASN A 338 -7.90 -12.07 -15.79
N LEU A 339 -8.27 -10.86 -15.37
CA LEU A 339 -8.07 -9.65 -16.18
C LEU A 339 -6.61 -9.35 -16.48
N ILE A 340 -5.69 -9.70 -15.58
CA ILE A 340 -4.24 -9.61 -15.85
C ILE A 340 -3.89 -10.49 -17.06
N SER A 341 -4.37 -11.74 -17.09
CA SER A 341 -4.13 -12.63 -18.24
C SER A 341 -4.75 -12.06 -19.53
N GLU A 342 -5.98 -11.60 -19.47
CA GLU A 342 -6.72 -11.12 -20.63
C GLU A 342 -6.10 -9.83 -21.20
N ARG A 343 -5.95 -8.79 -20.37
CA ARG A 343 -5.52 -7.47 -20.86
C ARG A 343 -4.07 -7.42 -21.32
N PHE A 344 -3.21 -8.25 -20.73
CA PHE A 344 -1.80 -8.33 -21.14
C PHE A 344 -1.51 -9.52 -22.03
N GLY A 345 -2.50 -10.39 -22.31
CA GLY A 345 -2.30 -11.60 -23.10
C GLY A 345 -1.25 -12.53 -22.48
N LEU A 346 -1.37 -12.81 -21.17
CA LEU A 346 -0.46 -13.65 -20.41
C LEU A 346 -1.10 -15.00 -20.13
N HIS A 347 -0.25 -16.03 -19.93
CA HIS A 347 -0.68 -17.35 -19.52
C HIS A 347 -0.48 -17.51 -18.01
N LYS A 348 -1.57 -17.75 -17.26
CA LYS A 348 -1.53 -17.99 -15.83
C LYS A 348 -1.12 -19.43 -15.55
N LEU A 349 -0.21 -19.67 -14.59
CA LEU A 349 0.28 -21.01 -14.27
C LEU A 349 -0.78 -21.94 -13.67
N GLY A 350 -1.72 -21.41 -12.90
CA GLY A 350 -2.78 -22.18 -12.30
C GLY A 350 -3.85 -21.30 -11.67
N ARG A 351 -5.02 -21.86 -11.39
CA ARG A 351 -6.19 -21.12 -10.83
C ARG A 351 -5.82 -20.39 -9.54
N SER A 352 -5.10 -21.05 -8.65
CA SER A 352 -4.66 -20.50 -7.36
C SER A 352 -3.21 -20.01 -7.38
N THR A 353 -2.47 -20.22 -8.46
CA THR A 353 -1.09 -19.79 -8.61
C THR A 353 -1.06 -18.52 -9.46
N HIS A 354 -0.97 -17.38 -8.78
CA HIS A 354 -1.05 -16.06 -9.40
C HIS A 354 0.33 -15.62 -9.91
N TYR A 355 0.93 -16.45 -10.75
CA TYR A 355 2.13 -16.20 -11.54
C TYR A 355 1.78 -16.39 -13.01
N TYR A 356 2.37 -15.55 -13.86
CA TYR A 356 2.02 -15.47 -15.27
C TYR A 356 3.27 -15.59 -16.12
N ILE A 357 3.11 -16.13 -17.33
CA ILE A 357 4.21 -16.31 -18.28
C ILE A 357 3.90 -15.56 -19.58
N THR A 358 4.93 -14.98 -20.18
CA THR A 358 4.92 -14.40 -21.52
C THR A 358 6.26 -14.59 -22.21
N GLU A 359 6.23 -14.66 -23.53
CA GLU A 359 7.43 -14.66 -24.41
C GLU A 359 7.73 -13.25 -24.93
N ASP A 360 6.83 -12.31 -24.73
CA ASP A 360 6.90 -10.96 -25.26
C ASP A 360 7.72 -10.05 -24.31
N ALA A 361 8.92 -9.67 -24.76
CA ALA A 361 9.82 -8.80 -24.01
C ALA A 361 9.23 -7.39 -23.78
N THR A 362 8.39 -6.88 -24.69
CA THR A 362 7.77 -5.56 -24.56
C THR A 362 6.72 -5.57 -23.46
N LYS A 363 5.91 -6.63 -23.40
CA LYS A 363 4.96 -6.84 -22.29
C LYS A 363 5.68 -6.98 -20.97
N ALA A 364 6.78 -7.76 -20.95
CA ALA A 364 7.60 -7.94 -19.76
C ALA A 364 8.13 -6.60 -19.22
N GLU A 365 8.51 -5.65 -20.09
CA GLU A 365 8.95 -4.32 -19.67
C GLU A 365 7.83 -3.48 -19.06
N THR A 366 6.65 -3.49 -19.68
CA THR A 366 5.46 -2.78 -19.17
C THR A 366 5.03 -3.33 -17.80
N LEU A 367 5.10 -4.65 -17.60
CA LEU A 367 4.70 -5.31 -16.36
C LEU A 367 5.59 -4.99 -15.16
N LYS A 368 6.85 -4.53 -15.37
CA LYS A 368 7.74 -4.13 -14.27
C LYS A 368 7.16 -3.02 -13.37
N GLN A 369 6.32 -2.18 -13.92
CA GLN A 369 5.64 -1.13 -13.16
C GLN A 369 4.52 -1.67 -12.26
N LEU A 370 4.00 -2.85 -12.57
CA LEU A 370 2.86 -3.47 -11.88
C LEU A 370 3.26 -4.67 -11.00
N GLY A 371 4.55 -5.03 -10.99
CA GLY A 371 5.05 -6.14 -10.19
C GLY A 371 6.52 -6.46 -10.47
N LYS A 372 6.90 -7.72 -10.28
CA LYS A 372 8.25 -8.17 -10.56
C LYS A 372 8.27 -9.06 -11.79
N VAL A 373 9.24 -8.83 -12.64
CA VAL A 373 9.47 -9.62 -13.85
C VAL A 373 10.83 -10.32 -13.75
N TYR A 374 10.82 -11.59 -14.07
CA TYR A 374 12.00 -12.46 -14.05
C TYR A 374 12.18 -13.10 -15.41
N GLU A 375 13.39 -13.16 -15.91
CA GLU A 375 13.74 -13.95 -17.09
C GLU A 375 13.92 -15.42 -16.68
N ILE A 376 13.21 -16.34 -17.32
CA ILE A 376 13.28 -17.77 -17.05
C ILE A 376 14.54 -18.31 -17.70
N ILE A 377 15.43 -18.90 -16.89
CA ILE A 377 16.65 -19.57 -17.34
C ILE A 377 16.38 -21.05 -17.61
N ASP A 378 15.60 -21.68 -16.70
CA ASP A 378 15.28 -23.09 -16.76
C ASP A 378 13.94 -23.39 -16.07
N CYS A 379 13.23 -24.39 -16.59
CA CYS A 379 11.99 -24.87 -16.01
C CYS A 379 11.94 -26.39 -16.08
N GLN A 380 11.73 -27.05 -14.94
CA GLN A 380 11.75 -28.50 -14.80
C GLN A 380 10.62 -28.96 -13.86
N PRO A 381 10.19 -30.24 -13.91
CA PRO A 381 9.40 -30.84 -12.85
C PRO A 381 10.10 -30.73 -11.49
N LEU A 382 9.34 -30.39 -10.45
CA LEU A 382 9.87 -30.30 -9.09
C LEU A 382 10.02 -31.69 -8.47
N ASP A 383 11.22 -32.27 -8.58
CA ASP A 383 11.58 -33.53 -7.96
C ASP A 383 12.92 -33.44 -7.21
N LYS A 384 13.36 -34.57 -6.60
CA LYS A 384 14.61 -34.59 -5.85
C LYS A 384 15.85 -34.34 -6.73
N ARG A 385 15.81 -34.79 -7.99
CA ARG A 385 16.94 -34.67 -8.95
C ARG A 385 17.09 -33.21 -9.39
N SER A 386 16.00 -32.59 -9.82
CA SER A 386 15.97 -31.19 -10.23
C SER A 386 16.36 -30.25 -9.10
N MET A 387 15.84 -30.46 -7.88
CA MET A 387 16.23 -29.68 -6.70
C MET A 387 17.73 -29.78 -6.40
N LYS A 388 18.30 -30.99 -6.44
CA LYS A 388 19.73 -31.19 -6.16
C LYS A 388 20.61 -30.54 -7.25
N ALA A 389 20.20 -30.61 -8.51
CA ALA A 389 20.92 -29.98 -9.61
C ALA A 389 20.88 -28.44 -9.47
N ALA A 390 19.70 -27.86 -9.26
CA ALA A 390 19.53 -26.42 -9.08
C ALA A 390 20.33 -25.88 -7.88
N GLY A 391 20.32 -26.59 -6.74
CA GLY A 391 21.11 -26.19 -5.57
C GLY A 391 22.61 -26.25 -5.76
N LYS A 392 23.10 -27.18 -6.61
CA LYS A 392 24.50 -27.26 -6.99
C LYS A 392 24.93 -26.13 -7.94
N ASP A 393 24.07 -25.84 -8.94
CA ASP A 393 24.37 -24.86 -9.98
C ASP A 393 24.19 -23.40 -9.44
N TYR A 394 23.30 -23.19 -8.47
CA TYR A 394 22.98 -21.88 -7.87
C TYR A 394 23.02 -21.94 -6.34
N PRO A 395 24.20 -22.05 -5.71
CA PRO A 395 24.33 -22.25 -4.26
C PRO A 395 23.88 -21.05 -3.41
N ARG A 396 23.79 -19.86 -4.00
CA ARG A 396 23.32 -18.64 -3.36
C ARG A 396 22.13 -18.08 -4.14
N ALA A 397 20.92 -18.46 -3.73
CA ALA A 397 19.72 -18.08 -4.45
C ALA A 397 18.61 -17.58 -3.52
N GLU A 398 17.80 -16.64 -4.02
CA GLU A 398 16.50 -16.39 -3.43
C GLU A 398 15.55 -17.55 -3.77
N VAL A 399 14.64 -17.87 -2.86
CA VAL A 399 13.73 -19.01 -2.99
C VAL A 399 12.30 -18.59 -2.68
N THR A 400 11.36 -19.03 -3.52
CA THR A 400 9.92 -18.84 -3.30
C THR A 400 9.17 -20.14 -3.56
N ALA A 401 8.34 -20.56 -2.61
CA ALA A 401 7.42 -21.69 -2.73
C ALA A 401 5.97 -21.19 -2.73
N ARG A 402 5.16 -21.60 -3.73
CA ARG A 402 3.74 -21.26 -3.82
C ARG A 402 2.92 -22.45 -4.27
N ASN A 403 1.94 -22.83 -3.44
CA ASN A 403 0.97 -23.89 -3.72
C ASN A 403 1.60 -25.27 -3.99
N ILE A 404 2.84 -25.48 -3.57
CA ILE A 404 3.52 -26.80 -3.54
C ILE A 404 3.42 -27.38 -2.11
N PRO A 405 3.59 -28.71 -1.92
CA PRO A 405 3.43 -29.36 -0.62
C PRO A 405 4.64 -29.16 0.31
N MET A 406 5.21 -27.96 0.33
CA MET A 406 6.25 -27.50 1.27
C MET A 406 6.29 -25.97 1.34
N ASP A 407 6.69 -25.42 2.48
CA ASP A 407 6.94 -24.01 2.66
C ASP A 407 8.30 -23.59 2.08
N THR A 408 8.54 -22.27 2.02
CA THR A 408 9.77 -21.69 1.44
C THR A 408 11.03 -22.12 2.20
N ASP A 409 10.98 -22.23 3.54
CA ASP A 409 12.15 -22.61 4.33
C ASP A 409 12.51 -24.09 4.14
N THR A 410 11.51 -24.96 4.08
CA THR A 410 11.68 -26.37 3.77
C THR A 410 12.23 -26.55 2.33
N PHE A 411 11.72 -25.76 1.39
CA PHE A 411 12.17 -25.80 0.00
C PHE A 411 13.62 -25.34 -0.12
N ARG A 412 14.01 -24.23 0.53
CA ARG A 412 15.41 -23.75 0.62
C ARG A 412 16.35 -24.81 1.19
N LYS A 413 15.95 -25.46 2.29
CA LYS A 413 16.74 -26.55 2.90
C LYS A 413 16.93 -27.74 1.95
N LYS A 414 15.89 -28.12 1.20
CA LYS A 414 15.97 -29.24 0.25
C LYS A 414 16.81 -28.91 -0.97
N LEU A 415 16.82 -27.66 -1.43
CA LEU A 415 17.74 -27.17 -2.45
C LEU A 415 19.19 -27.13 -1.96
N GLY A 416 19.40 -26.93 -0.65
CA GLY A 416 20.73 -26.76 -0.05
C GLY A 416 21.37 -25.42 -0.39
N VAL A 417 20.57 -24.36 -0.58
CA VAL A 417 21.04 -23.02 -0.98
C VAL A 417 21.01 -22.04 0.19
N SER A 418 21.97 -21.13 0.22
CA SER A 418 21.97 -19.94 1.08
C SER A 418 21.29 -18.76 0.36
N SER A 419 20.87 -17.73 1.12
CA SER A 419 20.38 -16.48 0.54
C SER A 419 21.46 -15.83 -0.32
N GLY A 420 21.07 -15.34 -1.50
CA GLY A 420 21.93 -14.67 -2.45
C GLY A 420 21.21 -14.32 -3.73
N ASP A 421 21.93 -13.71 -4.65
CA ASP A 421 21.42 -13.08 -5.87
C ASP A 421 21.87 -13.77 -7.19
N ASP A 422 22.51 -14.94 -7.10
CA ASP A 422 22.94 -15.70 -8.30
C ASP A 422 21.73 -16.10 -9.17
N ALA A 423 20.60 -16.42 -8.53
CA ALA A 423 19.33 -16.74 -9.16
C ALA A 423 18.15 -16.54 -8.20
N HIS A 424 16.91 -16.54 -8.73
CA HIS A 424 15.71 -16.75 -7.95
C HIS A 424 15.07 -18.08 -8.34
N ILE A 425 14.93 -19.01 -7.40
CA ILE A 425 14.38 -20.34 -7.63
C ILE A 425 12.96 -20.40 -7.09
N PHE A 426 12.03 -20.65 -8.00
CA PHE A 426 10.62 -20.79 -7.68
C PHE A 426 10.18 -22.25 -7.67
N GLY A 427 9.46 -22.68 -6.63
CA GLY A 427 8.65 -23.88 -6.60
C GLY A 427 7.19 -23.50 -6.74
N LEU A 428 6.60 -23.72 -7.92
CA LEU A 428 5.23 -23.27 -8.25
C LEU A 428 4.37 -24.44 -8.71
N LYS A 429 3.08 -24.41 -8.33
CA LYS A 429 2.10 -25.36 -8.87
C LYS A 429 1.53 -24.84 -10.19
N SER A 430 1.60 -25.65 -11.23
CA SER A 430 0.88 -25.46 -12.49
C SER A 430 -0.28 -26.45 -12.56
N ASP A 431 -1.44 -26.00 -13.05
CA ASP A 431 -2.61 -26.88 -13.23
C ASP A 431 -2.38 -27.89 -14.37
N ALA A 432 -1.58 -27.52 -15.39
CA ALA A 432 -1.30 -28.38 -16.55
C ALA A 432 -0.09 -29.31 -16.32
N HIS A 433 0.95 -28.83 -15.60
CA HIS A 433 2.25 -29.49 -15.52
C HIS A 433 2.63 -29.99 -14.11
N GLY A 434 1.72 -29.84 -13.13
CA GLY A 434 1.98 -30.22 -11.73
C GLY A 434 2.94 -29.24 -11.05
N ASN A 435 3.79 -29.74 -10.15
CA ASN A 435 4.74 -28.89 -9.45
C ASN A 435 5.99 -28.64 -10.31
N LEU A 436 6.32 -27.37 -10.53
CA LEU A 436 7.44 -26.90 -11.33
C LEU A 436 8.53 -26.30 -10.46
N LEU A 437 9.77 -26.52 -10.84
CA LEU A 437 10.95 -25.80 -10.41
C LEU A 437 11.35 -24.85 -11.54
N ILE A 438 11.28 -23.54 -11.29
CA ILE A 438 11.60 -22.50 -12.28
C ILE A 438 12.79 -21.69 -11.77
N ILE A 439 13.86 -21.67 -12.53
CA ILE A 439 15.08 -20.90 -12.24
C ILE A 439 15.05 -19.63 -13.06
N THR A 440 15.26 -18.49 -12.41
CA THR A 440 15.12 -17.19 -13.04
C THR A 440 16.24 -16.24 -12.63
N ARG A 441 16.41 -15.18 -13.45
CA ARG A 441 17.13 -13.95 -13.08
C ARG A 441 16.16 -12.78 -12.99
N ARG A 442 16.35 -11.91 -12.02
CA ARG A 442 15.61 -10.67 -11.94
C ARG A 442 16.06 -9.75 -13.09
N ARG A 443 15.10 -9.18 -13.78
CA ARG A 443 15.34 -8.25 -14.88
C ARG A 443 15.18 -6.78 -14.47
#